data_62eb2634640a2da18f1b0cd6942bb325
#
_entry.id   62eb2634640a2da18f1b0cd6942bb325
#
_cell.length_a   1.000
_cell.length_b   1.000
_cell.length_c   1.000
_cell.angle_alpha   90.00
_cell.angle_beta   90.00
_cell.angle_gamma   90.00
#
_symmetry.space_group_name_H-M   'P 1'
#
loop_
_entity.id
_entity.type
_entity.pdbx_description
1 polymer ?
#
loop_
_entity_poly.entity_id
_entity_poly.type
_entity_poly.pdbx_seq_one_letter_code
_entity_poly.pdbx_strand_id
1 'polypeptide(L)' 'GRQIGIQQGIQQALLDSLRNLMETMHLAADKAMEVLKIPNEEREKYIRLLENK' A
#
# COMPACT_ATOMS: atom_id res chain seq x y z
N GLY A 1 8.01 17.44 10.57
CA GLY A 1 9.00 16.93 10.57
C GLY A 1 9.68 15.85 9.75
N ARG A 2 10.82 15.47 10.23
CA ARG A 2 11.62 14.46 9.53
C ARG A 2 10.96 13.11 9.53
N GLN A 3 10.22 12.81 10.57
CA GLN A 3 9.54 11.52 10.65
C GLN A 3 8.52 11.36 9.55
N ILE A 4 7.93 12.48 9.15
CA ILE A 4 6.96 12.47 8.06
C ILE A 4 7.63 11.99 6.78
N GLY A 5 8.85 12.46 6.53
CA GLY A 5 9.58 12.05 5.35
C GLY A 5 9.86 10.56 5.35
N ILE A 6 10.24 10.03 6.51
CA ILE A 6 10.54 8.60 6.64
C ILE A 6 9.26 7.80 6.42
N GLN A 7 8.17 8.24 7.02
CA GLN A 7 6.91 7.53 6.86
C GLN A 7 6.45 7.53 5.42
N GLN A 8 6.67 8.63 4.72
CA GLN A 8 6.30 8.70 3.31
C GLN A 8 7.12 7.73 2.48
N GLY A 9 8.39 7.57 2.83
CA GLY A 9 9.24 6.63 2.14
C GLY A 9 8.75 5.20 2.31
N ILE A 10 8.42 4.84 3.54
CA ILE A 10 7.91 3.51 3.82
C ILE A 10 6.56 3.30 3.12
N GLN A 11 5.73 4.31 3.16
CA GLN A 11 4.43 4.25 2.54
C GLN A 11 4.55 4.04 1.04
N GLN A 12 5.46 4.76 0.42
CA GLN A 12 5.69 4.63 -1.00
C GLN A 12 6.16 3.22 -1.36
N ALA A 13 7.06 2.68 -0.55
CA ALA A 13 7.56 1.33 -0.79
C ALA A 13 6.44 0.31 -0.70
N LEU A 14 5.56 0.47 0.27
CA LEU A 14 4.43 -0.44 0.42
C LEU A 14 3.48 -0.32 -0.75
N LEU A 15 3.25 0.89 -1.22
CA LEU A 15 2.39 1.10 -2.38
C LEU A 15 2.95 0.41 -3.61
N ASP A 16 4.25 0.54 -3.81
CA ASP A 16 4.90 -0.11 -4.93
C ASP A 16 4.75 -1.62 -4.83
N SER A 17 4.94 -2.16 -3.64
CA SER A 17 4.79 -3.59 -3.41
C SER A 17 3.36 -4.03 -3.69
N LEU A 18 2.39 -3.23 -3.26
CA LEU A 18 0.98 -3.52 -3.50
C LEU A 18 0.69 -3.62 -4.99
N ARG A 19 1.12 -2.61 -5.72
CA ARG A 19 0.88 -2.58 -7.15
C ARG A 19 1.53 -3.76 -7.84
N ASN A 20 2.75 -4.06 -7.42
CA ASN A 20 3.49 -5.17 -7.99
C ASN A 20 2.74 -6.48 -7.78
N LEU A 21 2.26 -6.71 -6.57
CA LEU A 21 1.50 -7.91 -6.26
C LEU A 21 0.22 -7.99 -7.08
N MET A 22 -0.47 -6.86 -7.17
CA MET A 22 -1.72 -6.83 -7.91
C MET A 22 -1.50 -7.17 -9.38
N GLU A 23 -0.42 -6.68 -9.95
CA GLU A 23 -0.10 -6.93 -11.35
C GLU A 23 0.44 -8.33 -11.57
N THR A 24 1.37 -8.73 -10.73
CA THR A 24 2.06 -9.99 -10.90
C THR A 24 1.16 -11.18 -10.62
N MET A 25 0.41 -11.09 -9.54
CA MET A 25 -0.43 -12.20 -9.12
C MET A 25 -1.91 -11.97 -9.42
N HIS A 26 -2.23 -10.87 -10.05
CA HIS A 26 -3.62 -10.53 -10.40
C HIS A 26 -4.52 -10.53 -9.17
N LEU A 27 -4.02 -9.95 -8.10
CA LEU A 27 -4.77 -9.87 -6.85
C LEU A 27 -5.52 -8.56 -6.77
N ALA A 28 -6.65 -8.60 -6.09
CA ALA A 28 -7.37 -7.37 -5.75
C ALA A 28 -6.58 -6.64 -4.67
N ALA A 29 -6.87 -5.35 -4.51
CA ALA A 29 -6.18 -4.55 -3.52
C ALA A 29 -6.32 -5.16 -2.13
N ASP A 30 -7.51 -5.63 -1.80
CA ASP A 30 -7.75 -6.26 -0.51
C ASP A 30 -6.82 -7.45 -0.29
N LYS A 31 -6.75 -8.31 -1.29
CA LYS A 31 -5.92 -9.50 -1.19
C LYS A 31 -4.44 -9.15 -1.08
N ALA A 32 -4.01 -8.18 -1.89
CA ALA A 32 -2.62 -7.77 -1.86
C ALA A 32 -2.25 -7.24 -0.49
N MET A 33 -3.14 -6.45 0.10
CA MET A 33 -2.89 -5.90 1.42
C MET A 33 -2.87 -7.00 2.48
N GLU A 34 -3.65 -8.02 2.28
CA GLU A 34 -3.66 -9.16 3.19
C GLU A 34 -2.33 -9.90 3.14
N VAL A 35 -1.82 -10.09 1.93
CA VAL A 35 -0.53 -10.74 1.76
C VAL A 35 0.57 -9.97 2.45
N LEU A 36 0.52 -8.66 2.37
CA LEU A 36 1.50 -7.79 3.00
C LEU A 36 1.23 -7.57 4.48
N LYS A 37 0.12 -8.11 4.98
CA LYS A 37 -0.25 -7.99 6.39
C LYS A 37 -0.41 -6.55 6.82
N ILE A 38 -1.02 -5.76 5.96
CA ILE A 38 -1.28 -4.36 6.27
C ILE A 38 -2.48 -4.30 7.21
N PRO A 39 -2.37 -3.57 8.33
CA PRO A 39 -3.48 -3.48 9.29
C PRO A 39 -4.69 -2.76 8.68
N ASN A 40 -5.87 -3.11 9.20
CA ASN A 40 -7.10 -2.53 8.70
C ASN A 40 -7.08 -1.01 8.73
N GLU A 41 -6.46 -0.46 9.75
CA GLU A 41 -6.40 0.99 9.91
C GLU A 41 -5.73 1.66 8.73
N GLU A 42 -4.80 0.98 8.11
CA GLU A 42 -4.03 1.57 7.02
C GLU A 42 -4.55 1.16 5.66
N ARG A 43 -5.39 0.14 5.60
CA ARG A 43 -5.90 -0.31 4.31
C ARG A 43 -6.67 0.78 3.60
N GLU A 44 -7.48 1.49 4.34
CA GLU A 44 -8.28 2.56 3.76
C GLU A 44 -7.39 3.63 3.16
N LYS A 45 -6.32 3.95 3.86
CA LYS A 45 -5.37 4.95 3.39
C LYS A 45 -4.75 4.51 2.06
N TYR A 46 -4.32 3.26 2.00
CA TYR A 46 -3.67 2.76 0.78
C TYR A 46 -4.64 2.63 -0.36
N ILE A 47 -5.88 2.27 -0.07
CA ILE A 47 -6.90 2.18 -1.11
C ILE A 47 -7.11 3.55 -1.75
N ARG A 48 -7.17 4.58 -0.93
CA ARG A 48 -7.32 5.94 -1.45
C ARG A 48 -6.13 6.34 -2.29
N LEU A 49 -4.94 5.99 -1.83
CA LEU A 49 -3.73 6.33 -2.57
C LEU A 49 -3.68 5.61 -3.91
N LEU A 50 -4.16 4.39 -3.94
CA LEU A 50 -4.19 3.63 -5.17
C LEU A 50 -5.19 4.23 -6.18
N GLU A 51 -6.32 4.68 -5.67
CA GLU A 51 -7.36 5.25 -6.52
C GLU A 51 -7.00 6.66 -6.98
N ASN A 52 -6.34 7.39 -6.13
CA ASN A 52 -6.02 8.77 -6.40
C ASN A 52 -4.66 8.88 -7.06
N LYS A 53 -4.63 8.73 -8.33
CA LYS A 53 -3.37 8.77 -9.05
C LYS A 53 -2.84 10.15 -9.24
#